data_b7862c76b88110a600a1fc992a56334b
#
_entry.id   b7862c76b88110a600a1fc992a56334b
#
_cell.length_a   1.000
_cell.length_b   1.000
_cell.length_c   1.000
_cell.angle_alpha   90.00
_cell.angle_beta   90.00
_cell.angle_gamma   90.00
#
_symmetry.space_group_name_H-M   'P 1'
#
loop_
_entity.id
_entity.type
_entity.pdbx_description
1 polymer ?
#
loop_
_entity_poly.entity_id
_entity_poly.type
_entity_poly.pdbx_seq_one_letter_code
_entity_poly.pdbx_strand_id
1 'polypeptide(L)'
;MYDMTDSEAILRGVLDRWKAAVDEHEPQRVAAQFTEDAIFQGLHPYSVGRPGIAAYYASQPLGLTAEYRILETRRPADDLVLGYLSVDFSFTDRPTLSVNLGVLARRGEEDWYISYYQVSQPS
;
A
#
# COMPACT_ATOMS: atom_id res chain seq x y z
N MET A 1 7.28 -13.12 21.85
CA MET A 1 6.06 -13.47 21.09
C MET A 1 5.41 -12.20 20.56
N TYR A 2 4.97 -12.24 19.32
CA TYR A 2 4.27 -11.11 18.71
C TYR A 2 2.79 -11.37 18.73
N ASP A 3 1.99 -10.36 19.05
CA ASP A 3 0.56 -10.47 18.97
C ASP A 3 0.03 -9.76 17.72
N MET A 4 -1.23 -9.96 17.42
CA MET A 4 -1.87 -9.37 16.25
C MET A 4 -1.90 -7.85 16.34
N THR A 5 -1.98 -7.31 17.57
CA THR A 5 -2.05 -5.87 17.80
C THR A 5 -0.77 -5.17 17.34
N ASP A 6 0.40 -5.75 17.63
CA ASP A 6 1.67 -5.16 17.22
C ASP A 6 1.80 -5.13 15.70
N SER A 7 1.48 -6.25 15.05
CA SER A 7 1.55 -6.35 13.58
C SER A 7 0.56 -5.40 12.92
N GLU A 8 -0.66 -5.32 13.47
CA GLU A 8 -1.66 -4.41 12.94
C GLU A 8 -1.25 -2.95 13.10
N ALA A 9 -0.69 -2.60 14.26
CA ALA A 9 -0.24 -1.22 14.51
C ALA A 9 0.89 -0.81 13.56
N ILE A 10 1.84 -1.72 13.32
CA ILE A 10 2.92 -1.48 12.37
C ILE A 10 2.35 -1.24 10.97
N LEU A 11 1.45 -2.10 10.55
CA LEU A 11 0.86 -2.02 9.23
C LEU A 11 0.04 -0.73 9.06
N ARG A 12 -0.74 -0.35 10.09
CA ARG A 12 -1.49 0.90 10.06
C ARG A 12 -0.59 2.11 9.90
N GLY A 13 0.55 2.12 10.58
CA GLY A 13 1.50 3.23 10.47
C GLY A 13 1.95 3.45 9.03
N VAL A 14 2.32 2.36 8.36
CA VAL A 14 2.75 2.43 6.95
C VAL A 14 1.60 2.81 6.04
N LEU A 15 0.44 2.15 6.23
CA LEU A 15 -0.71 2.35 5.35
C LEU A 15 -1.32 3.73 5.51
N ASP A 16 -1.31 4.29 6.72
CA ASP A 16 -1.83 5.65 6.93
C ASP A 16 -0.97 6.68 6.20
N ARG A 17 0.35 6.49 6.16
CA ARG A 17 1.23 7.36 5.39
C ARG A 17 0.99 7.20 3.87
N TRP A 18 0.80 5.97 3.43
CA TRP A 18 0.47 5.67 2.03
C TRP A 18 -0.85 6.33 1.65
N LYS A 19 -1.89 6.13 2.46
CA LYS A 19 -3.22 6.71 2.23
C LYS A 19 -3.15 8.24 2.16
N ALA A 20 -2.47 8.87 3.12
CA ALA A 20 -2.37 10.32 3.14
C ALA A 20 -1.74 10.86 1.85
N ALA A 21 -0.68 10.21 1.36
CA ALA A 21 -0.02 10.63 0.14
C ALA A 21 -0.88 10.39 -1.10
N VAL A 22 -1.63 9.28 -1.14
CA VAL A 22 -2.58 9.01 -2.23
C VAL A 22 -3.68 10.07 -2.24
N ASP A 23 -4.29 10.33 -1.08
CA ASP A 23 -5.40 11.26 -0.96
C ASP A 23 -5.00 12.70 -1.36
N GLU A 24 -3.75 13.07 -1.09
CA GLU A 24 -3.24 14.40 -1.41
C GLU A 24 -2.61 14.47 -2.81
N HIS A 25 -2.65 13.39 -3.56
CA HIS A 25 -2.07 13.29 -4.90
C HIS A 25 -0.60 13.72 -4.91
N GLU A 26 0.20 13.07 -4.08
CA GLU A 26 1.64 13.33 -3.98
C GLU A 26 2.42 12.07 -4.38
N PRO A 27 2.61 11.82 -5.69
CA PRO A 27 3.19 10.56 -6.17
C PRO A 27 4.56 10.23 -5.60
N GLN A 28 5.43 11.23 -5.43
CA GLN A 28 6.76 11.00 -4.88
C GLN A 28 6.68 10.58 -3.41
N ARG A 29 5.74 11.14 -2.68
CA ARG A 29 5.55 10.80 -1.28
C ARG A 29 4.93 9.41 -1.14
N VAL A 30 4.04 9.01 -2.07
CA VAL A 30 3.55 7.64 -2.12
C VAL A 30 4.71 6.69 -2.31
N ALA A 31 5.55 6.94 -3.31
CA ALA A 31 6.71 6.10 -3.62
C ALA A 31 7.68 6.00 -2.44
N ALA A 32 7.81 7.08 -1.66
CA ALA A 32 8.69 7.10 -0.49
C ALA A 32 8.25 6.13 0.61
N GLN A 33 7.02 5.64 0.59
CA GLN A 33 6.54 4.65 1.55
C GLN A 33 6.93 3.21 1.18
N PHE A 34 7.60 3.04 0.05
CA PHE A 34 8.01 1.73 -0.47
C PHE A 34 9.52 1.59 -0.38
N THR A 35 9.99 0.35 -0.34
CA THR A 35 11.44 0.09 -0.42
C THR A 35 11.92 0.37 -1.83
N GLU A 36 13.24 0.55 -1.97
CA GLU A 36 13.83 0.86 -3.28
C GLU A 36 13.66 -0.28 -4.29
N ASP A 37 13.49 -1.50 -3.81
CA ASP A 37 13.33 -2.69 -4.65
C ASP A 37 11.91 -3.25 -4.61
N ALA A 38 10.94 -2.47 -4.18
CA ALA A 38 9.57 -2.94 -4.01
C ALA A 38 8.97 -3.44 -5.32
N ILE A 39 8.25 -4.55 -5.23
CA ILE A 39 7.45 -5.06 -6.34
C ILE A 39 6.05 -4.46 -6.19
N PHE A 40 5.59 -3.79 -7.23
CA PHE A 40 4.32 -3.08 -7.21
C PHE A 40 3.44 -3.56 -8.35
N GLN A 41 2.29 -4.13 -8.00
CA GLN A 41 1.28 -4.60 -8.95
C GLN A 41 -0.05 -3.91 -8.65
N GLY A 42 -0.34 -2.86 -9.40
CA GLY A 42 -1.68 -2.26 -9.41
C GLY A 42 -2.53 -2.96 -10.47
N LEU A 43 -3.41 -2.20 -11.15
CA LEU A 43 -4.26 -2.76 -12.21
C LEU A 43 -3.59 -2.74 -13.58
N HIS A 44 -2.37 -2.25 -13.66
CA HIS A 44 -1.55 -2.25 -14.86
C HIS A 44 -0.38 -3.21 -14.67
N PRO A 45 0.43 -3.47 -15.71
CA PRO A 45 1.58 -4.35 -15.54
C PRO A 45 2.45 -3.92 -14.37
N TYR A 46 3.07 -4.90 -13.72
CA TYR A 46 3.86 -4.62 -12.53
C TYR A 46 5.09 -3.78 -12.84
N SER A 47 5.61 -3.16 -11.80
CA SER A 47 6.89 -2.45 -11.87
C SER A 47 7.72 -2.79 -10.63
N VAL A 48 9.01 -2.47 -10.70
CA VAL A 48 9.91 -2.66 -9.56
C VAL A 48 10.57 -1.32 -9.28
N GLY A 49 10.53 -0.92 -7.99
CA GLY A 49 11.21 0.28 -7.54
C GLY A 49 10.33 1.52 -7.50
N ARG A 50 10.84 2.53 -6.82
CA ARG A 50 10.11 3.77 -6.57
C ARG A 50 9.73 4.57 -7.82
N PRO A 51 10.59 4.68 -8.84
CA PRO A 51 10.22 5.47 -10.03
C PRO A 51 8.94 4.97 -10.71
N GLY A 52 8.76 3.66 -10.82
CA GLY A 52 7.55 3.09 -11.42
C GLY A 52 6.31 3.36 -10.56
N ILE A 53 6.46 3.32 -9.25
CA ILE A 53 5.37 3.60 -8.32
C ILE A 53 4.95 5.07 -8.45
N ALA A 54 5.92 5.98 -8.44
CA ALA A 54 5.63 7.40 -8.60
C ALA A 54 4.92 7.68 -9.93
N ALA A 55 5.38 7.05 -11.02
CA ALA A 55 4.76 7.21 -12.33
C ALA A 55 3.32 6.70 -12.32
N TYR A 56 3.06 5.57 -11.67
CA TYR A 56 1.71 5.02 -11.56
C TYR A 56 0.77 6.01 -10.88
N TYR A 57 1.15 6.55 -9.72
CA TYR A 57 0.28 7.46 -8.99
C TYR A 57 0.19 8.84 -9.65
N ALA A 58 1.23 9.26 -10.37
CA ALA A 58 1.17 10.49 -11.15
C ALA A 58 0.13 10.40 -12.27
N SER A 59 -0.10 9.21 -12.81
CA SER A 59 -1.07 8.99 -13.88
C SER A 59 -2.51 8.87 -13.38
N GLN A 60 -2.72 8.76 -12.07
CA GLN A 60 -4.05 8.66 -11.51
C GLN A 60 -4.74 10.03 -11.51
N PRO A 61 -6.08 10.06 -11.60
CA PRO A 61 -6.79 11.34 -11.63
C PRO A 61 -6.71 12.04 -10.28
N LEU A 62 -6.75 13.36 -10.33
CA LEU A 62 -6.90 14.17 -9.12
C LEU A 62 -8.22 13.81 -8.45
N GLY A 63 -8.24 13.85 -7.13
CA GLY A 63 -9.43 13.50 -6.37
C GLY A 63 -9.53 12.03 -6.02
N LEU A 64 -8.57 11.21 -6.46
CA LEU A 64 -8.50 9.82 -6.02
C LEU A 64 -8.25 9.78 -4.52
N THR A 65 -9.05 8.99 -3.80
CA THR A 65 -8.82 8.72 -2.38
C THR A 65 -8.84 7.22 -2.14
N ALA A 66 -8.19 6.79 -1.06
CA ALA A 66 -8.14 5.38 -0.67
C ALA A 66 -8.67 5.22 0.75
N GLU A 67 -9.57 4.27 0.92
CA GLU A 67 -10.03 3.84 2.24
C GLU A 67 -9.68 2.36 2.37
N TYR A 68 -9.02 1.98 3.46
CA TYR A 68 -8.61 0.59 3.62
C TYR A 68 -9.14 0.01 4.93
N ARG A 69 -9.24 -1.33 4.94
CA ARG A 69 -9.55 -2.09 6.14
C ARG A 69 -8.66 -3.32 6.16
N ILE A 70 -7.95 -3.52 7.27
CA ILE A 70 -7.08 -4.68 7.45
C ILE A 70 -7.96 -5.89 7.77
N LEU A 71 -7.82 -6.95 6.98
CA LEU A 71 -8.58 -8.18 7.15
C LEU A 71 -7.77 -9.24 7.88
N GLU A 72 -6.49 -9.37 7.52
CA GLU A 72 -5.59 -10.36 8.12
C GLU A 72 -4.19 -9.79 8.24
N THR A 73 -3.47 -10.21 9.27
CA THR A 73 -2.05 -9.91 9.41
C THR A 73 -1.31 -11.18 9.78
N ARG A 74 -0.05 -11.25 9.35
CA ARG A 74 0.86 -12.33 9.74
C ARG A 74 2.24 -11.73 9.99
N ARG A 75 3.04 -12.40 10.80
CA ARG A 75 4.38 -11.93 11.14
C ARG A 75 5.40 -12.99 10.69
N PRO A 76 5.78 -13.03 9.39
CA PRO A 76 6.71 -14.05 8.89
C PRO A 76 8.09 -14.01 9.54
N ALA A 77 8.53 -12.83 9.97
CA ALA A 77 9.81 -12.63 10.64
C ALA A 77 9.74 -11.35 11.49
N ASP A 78 10.75 -11.12 12.31
CA ASP A 78 10.78 -9.93 13.18
C ASP A 78 10.69 -8.62 12.39
N ASP A 79 11.25 -8.62 11.19
CA ASP A 79 11.33 -7.45 10.34
C ASP A 79 10.32 -7.44 9.19
N LEU A 80 9.33 -8.33 9.24
CA LEU A 80 8.31 -8.45 8.19
C LEU A 80 6.91 -8.53 8.77
N VAL A 81 5.98 -7.79 8.16
CA VAL A 81 4.55 -7.90 8.45
C VAL A 81 3.82 -8.08 7.13
N LEU A 82 3.06 -9.16 7.03
CA LEU A 82 2.18 -9.40 5.88
C LEU A 82 0.79 -8.89 6.22
N GLY A 83 0.20 -8.12 5.33
CA GLY A 83 -1.16 -7.64 5.46
C GLY A 83 -2.03 -8.04 4.29
N TYR A 84 -3.27 -8.41 4.56
CA TYR A 84 -4.30 -8.63 3.55
C TYR A 84 -5.45 -7.69 3.87
N LEU A 85 -5.80 -6.83 2.92
CA LEU A 85 -6.74 -5.74 3.15
C LEU A 85 -7.81 -5.69 2.08
N SER A 86 -8.91 -4.99 2.41
CA SER A 86 -9.80 -4.48 1.39
C SER A 86 -9.52 -2.99 1.24
N VAL A 87 -9.58 -2.49 0.01
CA VAL A 87 -9.38 -1.07 -0.28
C VAL A 87 -10.46 -0.60 -1.23
N ASP A 88 -11.04 0.56 -0.89
CA ASP A 88 -11.97 1.26 -1.77
C ASP A 88 -11.26 2.48 -2.32
N PHE A 89 -11.07 2.50 -3.63
CA PHE A 89 -10.54 3.66 -4.34
C PHE A 89 -11.71 4.47 -4.86
N SER A 90 -11.84 5.71 -4.39
CA SER A 90 -12.93 6.59 -4.78
C SER A 90 -12.43 7.67 -5.73
N PHE A 91 -13.26 7.98 -6.72
CA PHE A 91 -12.95 8.94 -7.76
C PHE A 91 -14.04 10.01 -7.80
N THR A 92 -13.72 11.17 -8.34
CA THR A 92 -14.72 12.23 -8.50
C THR A 92 -15.58 12.07 -9.75
N ASP A 93 -15.10 11.28 -10.73
CA ASP A 93 -15.72 11.20 -12.05
C ASP A 93 -16.14 9.78 -12.45
N ARG A 94 -16.07 8.81 -11.54
CA ARG A 94 -16.42 7.41 -11.83
C ARG A 94 -16.74 6.68 -10.54
N PRO A 95 -17.36 5.49 -10.64
CA PRO A 95 -17.71 4.72 -9.45
C PRO A 95 -16.48 4.27 -8.64
N THR A 96 -16.71 4.06 -7.34
CA THR A 96 -15.70 3.50 -6.45
C THR A 96 -15.28 2.12 -6.93
N LEU A 97 -13.97 1.87 -6.88
CA LEU A 97 -13.38 0.60 -7.23
C LEU A 97 -12.96 -0.11 -5.94
N SER A 98 -13.57 -1.26 -5.66
CA SER A 98 -13.25 -2.06 -4.48
C SER A 98 -12.35 -3.22 -4.87
N VAL A 99 -11.23 -3.36 -4.17
CA VAL A 99 -10.23 -4.39 -4.47
C VAL A 99 -9.76 -5.04 -3.18
N ASN A 100 -9.08 -6.15 -3.31
CA ASN A 100 -8.28 -6.72 -2.24
C ASN A 100 -6.82 -6.40 -2.49
N LEU A 101 -6.05 -6.27 -1.42
CA LEU A 101 -4.67 -5.84 -1.51
C LEU A 101 -3.81 -6.67 -0.55
N GLY A 102 -2.79 -7.32 -1.10
CA GLY A 102 -1.76 -7.97 -0.31
C GLY A 102 -0.54 -7.07 -0.24
N VAL A 103 -0.02 -6.86 0.97
CA VAL A 103 1.19 -6.07 1.17
C VAL A 103 2.15 -6.79 2.10
N LEU A 104 3.44 -6.55 1.88
CA LEU A 104 4.48 -6.97 2.80
C LEU A 104 5.23 -5.73 3.26
N ALA A 105 5.19 -5.45 4.55
CA ALA A 105 5.94 -4.35 5.13
C ALA A 105 7.25 -4.88 5.70
N ARG A 106 8.34 -4.16 5.47
CA ARG A 106 9.68 -4.52 5.94
C ARG A 106 10.25 -3.39 6.77
N ARG A 107 10.90 -3.74 7.88
CA ARG A 107 11.55 -2.75 8.74
C ARG A 107 12.78 -2.19 8.04
N GLY A 108 12.84 -0.85 7.93
CA GLY A 108 14.02 -0.14 7.48
C GLY A 108 14.81 0.40 8.68
N GLU A 109 15.70 1.34 8.41
CA GLU A 109 16.54 1.92 9.47
C GLU A 109 15.74 2.74 10.47
N GLU A 110 14.77 3.51 10.00
CA GLU A 110 14.02 4.43 10.86
C GLU A 110 12.54 4.11 10.92
N ASP A 111 12.02 3.37 9.96
CA ASP A 111 10.59 3.13 9.85
C ASP A 111 10.32 1.84 9.10
N TRP A 112 9.05 1.54 8.92
CA TRP A 112 8.60 0.41 8.12
C TRP A 112 8.19 0.89 6.74
N TYR A 113 8.46 0.08 5.70
CA TYR A 113 8.18 0.41 4.31
C TYR A 113 7.54 -0.78 3.61
N ILE A 114 6.74 -0.50 2.58
CA ILE A 114 6.10 -1.56 1.78
C ILE A 114 7.13 -2.09 0.79
N SER A 115 7.37 -3.40 0.82
CA SER A 115 8.30 -4.05 -0.13
C SER A 115 7.57 -4.87 -1.19
N TYR A 116 6.29 -5.12 -1.00
CA TYR A 116 5.46 -5.87 -1.93
C TYR A 116 4.03 -5.36 -1.84
N TYR A 117 3.40 -5.15 -3.00
CA TYR A 117 2.05 -4.60 -3.10
C TYR A 117 1.39 -5.27 -4.29
N GLN A 118 0.27 -5.95 -4.04
CA GLN A 118 -0.45 -6.62 -5.12
C GLN A 118 -1.95 -6.46 -4.95
N VAL A 119 -2.56 -5.83 -5.95
CA VAL A 119 -4.01 -5.65 -6.04
C VAL A 119 -4.62 -6.89 -6.70
N SER A 120 -5.79 -7.28 -6.24
CA SER A 120 -6.62 -8.27 -6.92
C SER A 120 -8.06 -7.78 -6.94
N GLN A 121 -8.77 -8.17 -8.01
CA GLN A 121 -10.18 -7.88 -8.16
C GLN A 121 -10.92 -9.20 -8.24
N PRO A 122 -11.30 -9.79 -7.08
CA PRO A 122 -12.10 -11.02 -7.11
C PRO A 122 -13.43 -10.72 -7.78
N SER A 123 -13.87 -11.61 -8.63
CA SER A 123 -15.17 -11.46 -9.32
C SER A 123 -16.30 -12.08 -8.52
#